data_e277aa8ae9d91df1887f8c96065c6cf7
#
_entry.id   e277aa8ae9d91df1887f8c96065c6cf7
#
_cell.length_a   1.000
_cell.length_b   1.000
_cell.length_c   1.000
_cell.angle_alpha   90.00
_cell.angle_beta   90.00
_cell.angle_gamma   90.00
#
_symmetry.space_group_name_H-M   'P 1'
#
loop_
_entity.id
_entity.type
_entity.pdbx_description
1 polymer ?
#
loop_
_entity_poly.entity_id
_entity_poly.type
_entity_poly.pdbx_seq_one_letter_code
_entity_poly.pdbx_strand_id
1 'polypeptide(L)'
;MKQNNKIERIYNLIILDESGSMHGLEKMCVDGVNETIQTIKAAAESNPEQKQMFSFVTFSGLGRDVPPYRVHTLLAEISQVKKFQMESYRPNGNTPLWDTMGKALTELERVVTDNDLVLVTIITDGYENASREYSGKMIHDMVERLDHKGWVFAYIGANQDAMNEAYKLGIRNSLNFAADEEGTKRMWKKERSSRLHFLSDASKCDGFCESLKENYFSKSDAEDFEDWN
;
A
#
# COMPACT_ATOMS: atom_id res chain seq x y z
N MET A 1 29.88 19.02 5.38
CA MET A 1 28.79 19.61 4.59
C MET A 1 27.63 18.64 4.69
N LYS A 2 26.49 18.98 5.29
CA LYS A 2 25.27 18.18 5.21
C LYS A 2 24.83 18.26 3.75
N GLN A 3 24.89 17.15 3.02
CA GLN A 3 24.20 17.04 1.74
C GLN A 3 22.73 17.29 2.01
N ASN A 4 22.17 18.29 1.35
CA ASN A 4 20.73 18.57 1.36
C ASN A 4 20.09 17.45 0.52
N ASN A 5 19.72 16.33 1.17
CA ASN A 5 19.12 15.19 0.51
C ASN A 5 17.62 15.42 0.36
N LYS A 6 17.24 16.42 -0.45
CA LYS A 6 15.83 16.65 -0.79
C LYS A 6 15.26 15.37 -1.42
N ILE A 7 14.07 14.97 -0.99
CA ILE A 7 13.33 13.83 -1.58
C ILE A 7 13.02 14.19 -3.04
N GLU A 8 13.58 13.44 -3.97
CA GLU A 8 13.42 13.66 -5.40
C GLU A 8 12.20 12.94 -5.97
N ARG A 9 11.97 11.71 -5.50
CA ARG A 9 10.86 10.87 -5.96
C ARG A 9 10.16 10.24 -4.77
N ILE A 10 8.85 10.12 -4.89
CA ILE A 10 8.04 9.32 -3.98
C ILE A 10 7.45 8.17 -4.78
N TYR A 11 7.79 6.95 -4.39
CA TYR A 11 7.22 5.73 -4.95
C TYR A 11 5.99 5.32 -4.13
N ASN A 12 4.84 5.27 -4.77
CA ASN A 12 3.59 4.82 -4.19
C ASN A 12 3.29 3.42 -4.74
N LEU A 13 3.43 2.39 -3.91
CA LEU A 13 3.07 1.01 -4.25
C LEU A 13 1.78 0.63 -3.54
N ILE A 14 0.76 0.23 -4.30
CA ILE A 14 -0.47 -0.38 -3.78
C ILE A 14 -0.46 -1.87 -4.10
N ILE A 15 -0.66 -2.70 -3.08
CA ILE A 15 -0.84 -4.15 -3.15
C ILE A 15 -2.25 -4.43 -2.66
N LEU A 16 -3.16 -4.74 -3.58
CA LEU A 16 -4.59 -4.95 -3.29
C LEU A 16 -4.97 -6.41 -3.46
N ASP A 17 -5.63 -6.94 -2.46
CA ASP A 17 -6.22 -8.27 -2.51
C ASP A 17 -7.29 -8.37 -3.60
N GLU A 18 -7.23 -9.45 -4.36
CA GLU A 18 -8.20 -9.84 -5.38
C GLU A 18 -8.63 -11.31 -5.16
N SER A 19 -8.50 -11.81 -3.92
CA SER A 19 -8.97 -13.15 -3.53
C SER A 19 -10.49 -13.21 -3.49
N GLY A 20 -11.04 -14.41 -3.37
CA GLY A 20 -12.47 -14.64 -3.46
C GLY A 20 -13.30 -13.95 -2.37
N SER A 21 -12.73 -13.65 -1.20
CA SER A 21 -13.37 -12.93 -0.11
C SER A 21 -13.68 -11.47 -0.45
N MET A 22 -12.90 -10.86 -1.34
CA MET A 22 -13.15 -9.48 -1.84
C MET A 22 -14.37 -9.37 -2.76
N HIS A 23 -15.08 -10.48 -3.02
CA HIS A 23 -16.26 -10.47 -3.88
C HIS A 23 -17.40 -9.64 -3.26
N GLY A 24 -18.01 -8.78 -4.08
CA GLY A 24 -19.02 -7.79 -3.65
C GLY A 24 -18.43 -6.42 -3.30
N LEU A 25 -17.10 -6.29 -3.17
CA LEU A 25 -16.40 -5.03 -2.89
C LEU A 25 -15.76 -4.39 -4.14
N GLU A 26 -15.98 -4.99 -5.31
CA GLU A 26 -15.27 -4.61 -6.55
C GLU A 26 -15.37 -3.13 -6.85
N LYS A 27 -16.60 -2.58 -6.79
CA LYS A 27 -16.84 -1.17 -7.09
C LYS A 27 -16.08 -0.25 -6.13
N MET A 28 -16.13 -0.55 -4.82
CA MET A 28 -15.48 0.24 -3.79
C MET A 28 -13.95 0.20 -3.96
N CYS A 29 -13.38 -0.95 -4.28
CA CYS A 29 -11.96 -1.11 -4.50
C CYS A 29 -11.49 -0.35 -5.74
N VAL A 30 -12.21 -0.46 -6.85
CA VAL A 30 -11.87 0.26 -8.09
C VAL A 30 -12.01 1.77 -7.92
N ASP A 31 -13.09 2.24 -7.29
CA ASP A 31 -13.29 3.66 -7.00
C ASP A 31 -12.20 4.18 -6.06
N GLY A 32 -11.87 3.44 -4.98
CA GLY A 32 -10.83 3.82 -4.02
C GLY A 32 -9.44 3.91 -4.63
N VAL A 33 -9.04 2.94 -5.45
CA VAL A 33 -7.77 3.01 -6.21
C VAL A 33 -7.75 4.24 -7.11
N ASN A 34 -8.86 4.53 -7.81
CA ASN A 34 -8.95 5.71 -8.68
C ASN A 34 -8.90 7.02 -7.91
N GLU A 35 -9.53 7.10 -6.74
CA GLU A 35 -9.42 8.27 -5.86
C GLU A 35 -7.99 8.45 -5.34
N THR A 36 -7.29 7.37 -5.01
CA THR A 36 -5.87 7.41 -4.63
C THR A 36 -4.99 7.91 -5.77
N ILE A 37 -5.22 7.45 -7.00
CA ILE A 37 -4.53 7.96 -8.20
C ILE A 37 -4.75 9.47 -8.35
N GLN A 38 -5.98 9.97 -8.19
CA GLN A 38 -6.27 11.41 -8.29
C GLN A 38 -5.60 12.20 -7.16
N THR A 39 -5.57 11.65 -5.95
CA THR A 39 -4.88 12.25 -4.80
C THR A 39 -3.39 12.44 -5.07
N ILE A 40 -2.72 11.41 -5.61
CA ILE A 40 -1.29 11.49 -5.94
C ILE A 40 -1.05 12.45 -7.11
N LYS A 41 -1.95 12.52 -8.11
CA LYS A 41 -1.87 13.50 -9.21
C LYS A 41 -1.94 14.94 -8.69
N ALA A 42 -2.90 15.23 -7.82
CA ALA A 42 -3.02 16.55 -7.20
C ALA A 42 -1.78 16.93 -6.36
N ALA A 43 -1.20 15.97 -5.65
CA ALA A 43 0.06 16.19 -4.93
C ALA A 43 1.23 16.48 -5.88
N ALA A 44 1.33 15.78 -7.00
CA ALA A 44 2.35 16.04 -8.04
C ALA A 44 2.21 17.44 -8.66
N GLU A 45 0.97 17.87 -8.93
CA GLU A 45 0.70 19.21 -9.44
C GLU A 45 1.07 20.31 -8.43
N SER A 46 0.84 20.05 -7.14
CA SER A 46 1.17 20.98 -6.06
C SER A 46 2.69 21.08 -5.77
N ASN A 47 3.43 20.02 -6.08
CA ASN A 47 4.88 19.93 -5.84
C ASN A 47 5.61 19.34 -7.06
N PRO A 48 5.73 20.11 -8.16
CA PRO A 48 6.25 19.57 -9.43
C PRO A 48 7.75 19.19 -9.39
N GLU A 49 8.49 19.66 -8.38
CA GLU A 49 9.89 19.28 -8.18
C GLU A 49 10.04 17.88 -7.55
N GLN A 50 8.97 17.33 -6.96
CA GLN A 50 8.97 16.03 -6.32
C GLN A 50 8.15 15.05 -7.17
N LYS A 51 8.83 14.19 -7.91
CA LYS A 51 8.20 13.25 -8.83
C LYS A 51 7.42 12.18 -8.08
N GLN A 52 6.16 12.00 -8.45
CA GLN A 52 5.32 10.92 -7.93
C GLN A 52 5.34 9.73 -8.87
N MET A 53 5.90 8.61 -8.41
CA MET A 53 5.93 7.33 -9.10
C MET A 53 4.84 6.42 -8.56
N PHE A 54 4.21 5.63 -9.40
CA PHE A 54 3.09 4.78 -9.02
C PHE A 54 3.29 3.35 -9.52
N SER A 55 3.03 2.40 -8.63
CA SER A 55 2.92 0.98 -8.93
C SER A 55 1.66 0.41 -8.29
N PHE A 56 0.96 -0.41 -9.04
CA PHE A 56 -0.26 -1.05 -8.57
C PHE A 56 -0.31 -2.51 -9.00
N VAL A 57 -0.46 -3.39 -8.04
CA VAL A 57 -0.61 -4.83 -8.23
C VAL A 57 -1.83 -5.35 -7.49
N THR A 58 -2.51 -6.34 -8.07
CA THR A 58 -3.50 -7.15 -7.36
C THR A 58 -3.00 -8.57 -7.22
N PHE A 59 -3.48 -9.31 -6.24
CA PHE A 59 -3.09 -10.70 -6.03
C PHE A 59 -4.27 -11.63 -5.78
N SER A 60 -4.16 -12.83 -6.38
CA SER A 60 -5.11 -13.93 -6.14
C SER A 60 -4.47 -15.28 -6.52
N GLY A 61 -4.72 -16.31 -5.73
CA GLY A 61 -4.19 -17.66 -5.96
C GLY A 61 -5.11 -18.52 -6.80
N LEU A 62 -4.99 -18.48 -8.14
CA LEU A 62 -5.82 -19.22 -9.07
C LEU A 62 -5.28 -20.61 -9.46
N GLY A 63 -4.19 -21.06 -8.84
CA GLY A 63 -3.57 -22.36 -9.13
C GLY A 63 -2.07 -22.27 -9.39
N ARG A 64 -1.45 -23.43 -9.75
CA ARG A 64 0.02 -23.52 -9.87
C ARG A 64 0.58 -22.82 -11.11
N ASP A 65 -0.21 -22.78 -12.18
CA ASP A 65 0.24 -22.29 -13.48
C ASP A 65 -0.18 -20.84 -13.75
N VAL A 66 -0.81 -20.18 -12.76
CA VAL A 66 -1.22 -18.77 -12.84
C VAL A 66 -0.34 -17.97 -11.88
N PRO A 67 0.26 -16.85 -12.33
CA PRO A 67 1.02 -15.98 -11.44
C PRO A 67 0.17 -15.55 -10.23
N PRO A 68 0.74 -15.52 -9.01
CA PRO A 68 0.00 -15.20 -7.80
C PRO A 68 -0.44 -13.74 -7.73
N TYR A 69 0.01 -12.90 -8.67
CA TYR A 69 -0.34 -11.48 -8.73
C TYR A 69 -0.36 -10.97 -10.17
N ARG A 70 -1.09 -9.89 -10.37
CA ARG A 70 -1.17 -9.14 -11.63
C ARG A 70 -0.63 -7.74 -11.46
N VAL A 71 0.22 -7.31 -12.39
CA VAL A 71 0.74 -5.94 -12.44
C VAL A 71 -0.17 -5.12 -13.34
N HIS A 72 -0.84 -4.11 -12.78
CA HIS A 72 -1.68 -3.16 -13.52
C HIS A 72 -0.88 -1.93 -13.95
N THR A 73 0.04 -1.50 -13.10
CA THR A 73 0.96 -0.38 -13.35
C THR A 73 2.27 -0.68 -12.63
N LEU A 74 3.38 -0.45 -13.30
CA LEU A 74 4.71 -0.63 -12.71
C LEU A 74 5.57 0.60 -12.98
N LEU A 75 6.08 1.23 -11.90
CA LEU A 75 7.06 2.32 -11.94
C LEU A 75 6.71 3.46 -12.91
N ALA A 76 5.41 3.74 -13.09
CA ALA A 76 4.96 4.81 -13.95
C ALA A 76 4.96 6.16 -13.24
N GLU A 77 5.33 7.22 -13.94
CA GLU A 77 5.06 8.57 -13.46
C GLU A 77 3.55 8.80 -13.37
N ILE A 78 3.08 9.36 -12.27
CA ILE A 78 1.64 9.43 -11.96
C ILE A 78 0.83 10.17 -13.03
N SER A 79 1.43 11.14 -13.72
CA SER A 79 0.83 11.86 -14.85
C SER A 79 0.40 10.94 -15.99
N GLN A 80 1.08 9.82 -16.19
CA GLN A 80 0.82 8.84 -17.24
C GLN A 80 -0.15 7.74 -16.81
N VAL A 81 -0.47 7.64 -15.51
CA VAL A 81 -1.32 6.58 -14.97
C VAL A 81 -2.76 6.81 -15.41
N LYS A 82 -3.33 5.77 -16.04
CA LYS A 82 -4.73 5.75 -16.47
C LYS A 82 -5.64 5.30 -15.33
N LYS A 83 -6.93 5.61 -15.48
CA LYS A 83 -7.98 5.13 -14.58
C LYS A 83 -8.02 3.60 -14.60
N PHE A 84 -8.05 2.98 -13.41
CA PHE A 84 -8.26 1.55 -13.24
C PHE A 84 -9.70 1.20 -13.61
N GLN A 85 -9.88 0.17 -14.44
CA GLN A 85 -11.17 -0.19 -14.99
C GLN A 85 -11.81 -1.31 -14.18
N MET A 86 -13.14 -1.26 -14.05
CA MET A 86 -13.93 -2.24 -13.30
C MET A 86 -13.70 -3.68 -13.79
N GLU A 87 -13.59 -3.85 -15.11
CA GLU A 87 -13.37 -5.15 -15.76
C GLU A 87 -11.99 -5.76 -15.45
N SER A 88 -11.09 -4.95 -14.93
CA SER A 88 -9.72 -5.38 -14.57
C SER A 88 -9.60 -5.90 -13.15
N TYR A 89 -10.64 -5.80 -12.32
CA TYR A 89 -10.65 -6.30 -10.95
C TYR A 89 -11.70 -7.39 -10.80
N ARG A 90 -11.25 -8.63 -10.61
CA ARG A 90 -12.10 -9.84 -10.63
C ARG A 90 -11.75 -10.75 -9.45
N PRO A 91 -12.29 -10.47 -8.26
CA PRO A 91 -12.03 -11.28 -7.08
C PRO A 91 -12.28 -12.75 -7.30
N ASN A 92 -11.27 -13.59 -7.02
CA ASN A 92 -11.35 -15.04 -7.10
C ASN A 92 -10.12 -15.70 -6.45
N GLY A 93 -10.24 -16.98 -6.04
CA GLY A 93 -9.11 -17.80 -5.56
C GLY A 93 -8.66 -17.47 -4.13
N ASN A 94 -7.43 -17.85 -3.84
CA ASN A 94 -6.81 -17.77 -2.51
C ASN A 94 -5.96 -16.49 -2.36
N THR A 95 -5.29 -16.33 -1.20
CA THR A 95 -4.59 -15.12 -0.77
C THR A 95 -3.06 -15.34 -0.69
N PRO A 96 -2.30 -15.29 -1.82
CA PRO A 96 -0.83 -15.42 -1.84
C PRO A 96 -0.13 -14.09 -1.53
N LEU A 97 -0.39 -13.53 -0.35
CA LEU A 97 0.08 -12.20 0.06
C LEU A 97 1.60 -12.11 0.11
N TRP A 98 2.26 -13.10 0.75
CA TRP A 98 3.71 -13.06 0.93
C TRP A 98 4.48 -13.16 -0.39
N ASP A 99 4.04 -14.02 -1.31
CA ASP A 99 4.66 -14.12 -2.64
C ASP A 99 4.54 -12.81 -3.40
N THR A 100 3.39 -12.14 -3.29
CA THR A 100 3.13 -10.85 -3.93
C THR A 100 3.97 -9.74 -3.33
N MET A 101 4.00 -9.63 -1.99
CA MET A 101 4.86 -8.67 -1.30
C MET A 101 6.32 -8.87 -1.68
N GLY A 102 6.83 -10.10 -1.57
CA GLY A 102 8.23 -10.41 -1.86
C GLY A 102 8.64 -9.99 -3.27
N LYS A 103 7.82 -10.31 -4.27
CA LYS A 103 8.07 -9.95 -5.67
C LYS A 103 7.97 -8.45 -5.92
N ALA A 104 6.89 -7.81 -5.48
CA ALA A 104 6.67 -6.38 -5.70
C ALA A 104 7.75 -5.51 -5.01
N LEU A 105 8.11 -5.85 -3.77
CA LEU A 105 9.15 -5.15 -3.03
C LEU A 105 10.54 -5.34 -3.67
N THR A 106 10.85 -6.56 -4.15
CA THR A 106 12.11 -6.84 -4.84
C THR A 106 12.25 -6.04 -6.14
N GLU A 107 11.18 -5.94 -6.92
CA GLU A 107 11.19 -5.15 -8.17
C GLU A 107 11.36 -3.65 -7.88
N LEU A 108 10.68 -3.14 -6.86
CA LEU A 108 10.77 -1.74 -6.49
C LEU A 108 12.15 -1.37 -5.93
N GLU A 109 12.74 -2.25 -5.10
CA GLU A 109 14.06 -2.03 -4.49
C GLU A 109 15.19 -1.90 -5.53
N ARG A 110 15.04 -2.48 -6.73
CA ARG A 110 16.05 -2.37 -7.80
C ARG A 110 16.22 -0.96 -8.35
N VAL A 111 15.23 -0.10 -8.18
CA VAL A 111 15.20 1.24 -8.79
C VAL A 111 15.20 2.38 -7.78
N VAL A 112 14.87 2.09 -6.53
CA VAL A 112 14.83 3.08 -5.44
C VAL A 112 16.24 3.43 -5.00
N THR A 113 16.51 4.71 -4.79
CA THR A 113 17.78 5.24 -4.29
C THR A 113 17.62 5.88 -2.91
N ASP A 114 18.72 6.25 -2.26
CA ASP A 114 18.70 6.87 -0.92
C ASP A 114 18.00 8.24 -0.86
N ASN A 115 17.78 8.89 -2.02
CA ASN A 115 17.08 10.17 -2.14
C ASN A 115 15.57 9.99 -2.41
N ASP A 116 15.09 8.77 -2.46
CA ASP A 116 13.71 8.45 -2.75
C ASP A 116 12.95 8.07 -1.47
N LEU A 117 11.68 8.42 -1.42
CA LEU A 117 10.76 7.97 -0.38
C LEU A 117 9.84 6.89 -0.96
N VAL A 118 9.53 5.88 -0.17
CA VAL A 118 8.64 4.79 -0.59
C VAL A 118 7.50 4.64 0.39
N LEU A 119 6.27 4.61 -0.13
CA LEU A 119 5.07 4.25 0.61
C LEU A 119 4.46 3.00 -0.01
N VAL A 120 4.41 1.94 0.78
CA VAL A 120 3.79 0.66 0.43
C VAL A 120 2.48 0.52 1.20
N THR A 121 1.36 0.40 0.50
CA THR A 121 0.04 0.17 1.09
C THR A 121 -0.46 -1.21 0.70
N ILE A 122 -0.69 -2.05 1.70
CA ILE A 122 -1.23 -3.41 1.56
C ILE A 122 -2.70 -3.37 2.01
N ILE A 123 -3.61 -3.86 1.17
CA ILE A 123 -5.05 -3.89 1.46
C ILE A 123 -5.56 -5.32 1.22
N THR A 124 -6.10 -5.96 2.26
CA THR A 124 -6.59 -7.34 2.21
C THR A 124 -7.76 -7.54 3.18
N ASP A 125 -8.66 -8.44 2.87
CA ASP A 125 -9.74 -8.88 3.76
C ASP A 125 -9.52 -10.31 4.30
N GLY A 126 -8.40 -10.95 3.90
CA GLY A 126 -8.10 -12.34 4.20
C GLY A 126 -6.72 -12.57 4.80
N TYR A 127 -6.59 -13.73 5.45
CA TYR A 127 -5.30 -14.23 5.90
C TYR A 127 -4.52 -14.86 4.76
N GLU A 128 -3.19 -14.70 4.79
CA GLU A 128 -2.28 -15.45 3.93
C GLU A 128 -2.56 -16.96 3.97
N ASN A 129 -2.74 -17.58 2.80
CA ASN A 129 -3.05 -19.03 2.73
C ASN A 129 -2.54 -19.75 1.47
N ALA A 130 -1.79 -19.08 0.59
CA ALA A 130 -1.46 -19.63 -0.71
C ALA A 130 -0.02 -19.37 -1.21
N SER A 131 0.79 -18.61 -0.47
CA SER A 131 2.19 -18.34 -0.84
C SER A 131 3.06 -19.59 -0.78
N ARG A 132 4.07 -19.66 -1.64
CA ARG A 132 4.95 -20.82 -1.83
C ARG A 132 6.42 -20.47 -1.92
N GLU A 133 6.75 -19.27 -2.39
CA GLU A 133 8.13 -18.82 -2.61
C GLU A 133 8.64 -18.03 -1.39
N TYR A 134 7.77 -17.23 -0.76
CA TYR A 134 8.10 -16.42 0.39
C TYR A 134 7.37 -16.92 1.64
N SER A 135 8.07 -16.94 2.76
CA SER A 135 7.47 -17.19 4.09
C SER A 135 7.23 -15.87 4.83
N GLY A 136 6.36 -15.89 5.85
CA GLY A 136 6.13 -14.74 6.70
C GLY A 136 7.41 -14.18 7.33
N LYS A 137 8.37 -15.07 7.72
CA LYS A 137 9.68 -14.64 8.22
C LYS A 137 10.50 -13.91 7.15
N MET A 138 10.52 -14.38 5.90
CA MET A 138 11.25 -13.72 4.82
C MET A 138 10.68 -12.33 4.55
N ILE A 139 9.34 -12.18 4.60
CA ILE A 139 8.68 -10.88 4.43
C ILE A 139 8.97 -9.97 5.61
N HIS A 140 8.91 -10.46 6.85
CA HIS A 140 9.28 -9.70 8.04
C HIS A 140 10.72 -9.16 7.92
N ASP A 141 11.70 -10.03 7.64
CA ASP A 141 13.10 -9.63 7.51
C ASP A 141 13.30 -8.61 6.37
N MET A 142 12.52 -8.73 5.27
CA MET A 142 12.53 -7.78 4.15
C MET A 142 11.94 -6.42 4.56
N VAL A 143 10.78 -6.41 5.20
CA VAL A 143 10.11 -5.20 5.69
C VAL A 143 10.99 -4.46 6.67
N GLU A 144 11.55 -5.15 7.68
CA GLU A 144 12.46 -4.56 8.66
C GLU A 144 13.68 -3.90 7.99
N ARG A 145 14.31 -4.60 7.04
CA ARG A 145 15.46 -4.08 6.29
C ARG A 145 15.10 -2.85 5.45
N LEU A 146 13.94 -2.84 4.80
CA LEU A 146 13.46 -1.72 3.97
C LEU A 146 12.99 -0.55 4.82
N ASP A 147 12.36 -0.81 5.99
CA ASP A 147 12.02 0.21 6.97
C ASP A 147 13.28 0.97 7.44
N HIS A 148 14.38 0.26 7.69
CA HIS A 148 15.67 0.89 8.01
C HIS A 148 16.23 1.74 6.86
N LYS A 149 15.82 1.51 5.62
CA LYS A 149 16.14 2.35 4.46
C LYS A 149 15.18 3.52 4.27
N GLY A 150 14.21 3.70 5.15
CA GLY A 150 13.25 4.80 5.08
C GLY A 150 11.95 4.48 4.31
N TRP A 151 11.70 3.21 4.00
CA TRP A 151 10.41 2.83 3.42
C TRP A 151 9.31 2.88 4.47
N VAL A 152 8.14 3.33 4.09
CA VAL A 152 6.96 3.38 4.94
C VAL A 152 5.98 2.32 4.49
N PHE A 153 5.49 1.51 5.44
CA PHE A 153 4.53 0.46 5.20
C PHE A 153 3.24 0.76 5.93
N ALA A 154 2.11 0.57 5.24
CA ALA A 154 0.76 0.64 5.78
C ALA A 154 0.01 -0.67 5.46
N TYR A 155 -0.54 -1.32 6.48
CA TYR A 155 -1.32 -2.54 6.36
C TYR A 155 -2.77 -2.27 6.73
N ILE A 156 -3.68 -2.53 5.80
CA ILE A 156 -5.12 -2.34 5.95
C ILE A 156 -5.77 -3.71 5.86
N GLY A 157 -6.30 -4.19 6.97
CA GLY A 157 -6.92 -5.51 7.07
C GLY A 157 -8.40 -5.44 7.39
N ALA A 158 -9.21 -6.29 6.74
CA ALA A 158 -10.63 -6.40 7.04
C ALA A 158 -10.94 -7.67 7.84
N ASN A 159 -11.91 -7.57 8.75
CA ASN A 159 -12.46 -8.71 9.50
C ASN A 159 -11.39 -9.58 10.20
N GLN A 160 -10.25 -9.00 10.52
CA GLN A 160 -9.11 -9.67 11.15
C GLN A 160 -8.43 -8.75 12.14
N ASP A 161 -7.57 -9.31 12.97
CA ASP A 161 -6.66 -8.51 13.77
C ASP A 161 -5.52 -7.96 12.89
N ALA A 162 -5.82 -6.88 12.14
CA ALA A 162 -4.86 -6.27 11.22
C ALA A 162 -3.61 -5.76 11.95
N MET A 163 -3.74 -5.35 13.19
CA MET A 163 -2.60 -4.92 14.01
C MET A 163 -1.65 -6.10 14.28
N ASN A 164 -2.20 -7.26 14.65
CA ASN A 164 -1.39 -8.45 14.91
C ASN A 164 -0.77 -9.01 13.62
N GLU A 165 -1.51 -9.05 12.49
CA GLU A 165 -0.97 -9.48 11.20
C GLU A 165 0.12 -8.52 10.71
N ALA A 166 -0.08 -7.21 10.79
CA ALA A 166 0.94 -6.20 10.48
C ALA A 166 2.19 -6.36 11.36
N TYR A 167 2.00 -6.55 12.67
CA TYR A 167 3.09 -6.75 13.62
C TYR A 167 3.93 -7.99 13.29
N LYS A 168 3.31 -9.11 12.92
CA LYS A 168 4.02 -10.33 12.47
C LYS A 168 4.91 -10.08 11.26
N LEU A 169 4.55 -9.10 10.43
CA LEU A 169 5.33 -8.69 9.25
C LEU A 169 6.27 -7.51 9.51
N GLY A 170 6.39 -7.04 10.76
CA GLY A 170 7.24 -5.89 11.12
C GLY A 170 6.65 -4.54 10.70
N ILE A 171 5.36 -4.47 10.33
CA ILE A 171 4.67 -3.25 9.90
C ILE A 171 4.02 -2.57 11.10
N ARG A 172 4.31 -1.28 11.30
CA ARG A 172 3.82 -0.48 12.44
C ARG A 172 2.48 0.20 12.16
N ASN A 173 2.27 0.66 10.92
CA ASN A 173 1.04 1.36 10.56
C ASN A 173 0.00 0.34 10.10
N SER A 174 -1.04 0.15 10.88
CA SER A 174 -2.13 -0.76 10.57
C SER A 174 -3.50 -0.12 10.79
N LEU A 175 -4.47 -0.55 10.02
CA LEU A 175 -5.86 -0.11 10.09
C LEU A 175 -6.79 -1.31 9.90
N ASN A 176 -7.76 -1.47 10.81
CA ASN A 176 -8.86 -2.41 10.64
C ASN A 176 -10.03 -1.78 9.90
N PHE A 177 -10.76 -2.57 9.10
CA PHE A 177 -12.04 -2.14 8.53
C PHE A 177 -13.04 -3.31 8.46
N ALA A 178 -14.33 -3.01 8.36
CA ALA A 178 -15.35 -4.01 8.09
C ALA A 178 -15.44 -4.28 6.58
N ALA A 179 -15.41 -5.56 6.15
CA ALA A 179 -15.52 -5.94 4.74
C ALA A 179 -16.99 -5.89 4.28
N ASP A 180 -17.56 -4.70 4.35
CA ASP A 180 -18.86 -4.34 3.78
C ASP A 180 -18.72 -3.03 3.02
N GLU A 181 -19.79 -2.60 2.36
CA GLU A 181 -19.78 -1.39 1.52
C GLU A 181 -19.40 -0.14 2.31
N GLU A 182 -19.97 0.05 3.50
CA GLU A 182 -19.74 1.23 4.34
C GLU A 182 -18.34 1.23 4.97
N GLY A 183 -17.90 0.08 5.49
CA GLY A 183 -16.55 -0.08 6.05
C GLY A 183 -15.47 0.15 5.00
N THR A 184 -15.65 -0.42 3.81
CA THR A 184 -14.72 -0.24 2.69
C THR A 184 -14.68 1.22 2.23
N LYS A 185 -15.81 1.93 2.15
CA LYS A 185 -15.83 3.37 1.83
C LYS A 185 -15.10 4.20 2.89
N ARG A 186 -15.35 3.92 4.18
CA ARG A 186 -14.65 4.59 5.29
C ARG A 186 -13.15 4.34 5.22
N MET A 187 -12.74 3.09 5.00
CA MET A 187 -11.33 2.71 4.85
C MET A 187 -10.63 3.52 3.75
N TRP A 188 -11.21 3.58 2.55
CA TRP A 188 -10.62 4.36 1.45
C TRP A 188 -10.56 5.86 1.74
N LYS A 189 -11.57 6.40 2.43
CA LYS A 189 -11.55 7.80 2.88
C LYS A 189 -10.39 8.06 3.86
N LYS A 190 -10.15 7.15 4.81
CA LYS A 190 -9.05 7.23 5.78
C LYS A 190 -7.71 7.11 5.08
N GLU A 191 -7.53 6.11 4.22
CA GLU A 191 -6.31 5.91 3.43
C GLU A 191 -5.98 7.17 2.63
N ARG A 192 -6.96 7.76 1.95
CA ARG A 192 -6.78 9.00 1.19
C ARG A 192 -6.35 10.17 2.07
N SER A 193 -6.98 10.36 3.22
CA SER A 193 -6.60 11.43 4.17
C SER A 193 -5.18 11.24 4.67
N SER A 194 -4.81 10.03 5.10
CA SER A 194 -3.46 9.68 5.56
C SER A 194 -2.42 9.91 4.47
N ARG A 195 -2.70 9.51 3.23
CA ARG A 195 -1.83 9.73 2.08
C ARG A 195 -1.63 11.21 1.78
N LEU A 196 -2.69 12.02 1.83
CA LEU A 196 -2.59 13.47 1.64
C LEU A 196 -1.67 14.12 2.68
N HIS A 197 -1.82 13.76 3.96
CA HIS A 197 -0.96 14.25 5.03
C HIS A 197 0.49 13.80 4.80
N PHE A 198 0.71 12.52 4.52
CA PHE A 198 2.03 11.96 4.24
C PHE A 198 2.73 12.70 3.08
N LEU A 199 2.06 12.90 1.94
CA LEU A 199 2.62 13.59 0.78
C LEU A 199 2.88 15.08 1.07
N SER A 200 1.99 15.73 1.82
CA SER A 200 2.18 17.12 2.28
C SER A 200 3.38 17.25 3.21
N ASP A 201 3.56 16.32 4.15
CA ASP A 201 4.68 16.38 5.09
C ASP A 201 6.00 15.99 4.41
N ALA A 202 5.98 15.00 3.50
CA ALA A 202 7.14 14.66 2.68
C ALA A 202 7.64 15.84 1.85
N SER A 203 6.75 16.72 1.38
CA SER A 203 7.13 17.92 0.61
C SER A 203 7.84 18.99 1.44
N LYS A 204 7.68 18.96 2.76
CA LYS A 204 8.28 19.93 3.72
C LYS A 204 9.58 19.42 4.32
N CYS A 205 9.87 18.13 4.16
CA CYS A 205 11.07 17.52 4.72
C CYS A 205 12.29 17.77 3.82
N ASP A 206 13.38 18.23 4.46
CA ASP A 206 14.71 18.28 3.84
C ASP A 206 15.38 16.89 3.93
N GLY A 207 14.79 15.88 3.28
CA GLY A 207 15.20 14.48 3.35
C GLY A 207 14.25 13.61 4.16
N PHE A 208 14.69 12.38 4.44
CA PHE A 208 13.88 11.43 5.20
C PHE A 208 13.65 11.92 6.65
N CYS A 209 12.38 11.96 7.07
CA CYS A 209 11.95 12.29 8.43
C CYS A 209 11.38 11.05 9.11
N GLU A 210 11.87 10.69 10.30
CA GLU A 210 11.34 9.55 11.08
C GLU A 210 9.83 9.69 11.36
N SER A 211 9.34 10.92 11.54
CA SER A 211 7.91 11.21 11.72
C SER A 211 7.01 10.74 10.58
N LEU A 212 7.53 10.59 9.36
CA LEU A 212 6.79 10.03 8.23
C LEU A 212 6.50 8.53 8.40
N LYS A 213 7.34 7.81 9.15
CA LYS A 213 7.13 6.38 9.41
C LYS A 213 6.09 6.10 10.48
N GLU A 214 6.07 6.92 11.53
CA GLU A 214 5.37 6.58 12.77
C GLU A 214 3.90 6.96 12.79
N ASN A 215 3.45 7.83 11.87
CA ASN A 215 2.15 8.46 11.93
C ASN A 215 1.38 8.42 10.59
N TYR A 216 1.54 7.36 9.79
CA TYR A 216 0.76 7.26 8.55
C TYR A 216 -0.74 7.23 8.84
N PHE A 217 -1.18 6.37 9.79
CA PHE A 217 -2.52 6.49 10.37
C PHE A 217 -2.38 7.27 11.69
N SER A 218 -3.08 8.40 11.82
CA SER A 218 -3.11 9.13 13.08
C SER A 218 -3.78 8.27 14.17
N LYS A 219 -3.42 8.49 15.47
CA LYS A 219 -4.05 7.75 16.57
C LYS A 219 -5.57 7.90 16.59
N SER A 220 -6.10 9.08 16.24
CA SER A 220 -7.54 9.28 16.06
C SER A 220 -8.15 8.41 14.98
N ASP A 221 -7.35 8.00 13.99
CA ASP A 221 -7.81 7.15 12.89
C ASP A 221 -7.83 5.66 13.27
N ALA A 222 -7.03 5.25 14.24
CA ALA A 222 -7.03 3.89 14.78
C ALA A 222 -8.13 3.67 15.85
N GLU A 223 -8.41 4.69 16.67
CA GLU A 223 -9.38 4.63 17.78
C GLU A 223 -10.85 4.66 17.32
N ASP A 224 -11.17 5.27 16.18
CA ASP A 224 -12.54 5.33 15.63
C ASP A 224 -13.11 3.93 15.24
N PHE A 225 -12.33 2.85 15.37
CA PHE A 225 -12.74 1.47 15.10
C PHE A 225 -12.86 0.60 16.35
N GLU A 226 -12.42 1.04 17.53
CA GLU A 226 -12.60 0.28 18.80
C GLU A 226 -14.02 0.35 19.37
N ASP A 227 -14.83 1.32 18.93
CA ASP A 227 -16.21 1.52 19.45
C ASP A 227 -17.26 0.59 18.81
N TRP A 228 -16.85 -0.50 18.13
CA TRP A 228 -17.77 -1.45 17.47
C TRP A 228 -17.63 -2.90 17.97
N ASN A 229 -17.58 -3.09 19.31
CA ASN A 229 -17.81 -4.39 19.96
C ASN A 229 -19.15 -4.41 20.70
#